data_5eb099e65764ddc324b7dca6535d5746
#
_entry.id   5eb099e65764ddc324b7dca6535d5746
#
_cell.length_a   1.000
_cell.length_b   1.000
_cell.length_c   1.000
_cell.angle_alpha   90.00
_cell.angle_beta   90.00
_cell.angle_gamma   90.00
#
_symmetry.space_group_name_H-M   'P 1'
#
loop_
_entity.id
_entity.type
_entity.pdbx_description
1 polymer ?
#
loop_
_entity_poly.entity_id
_entity_poly.type
_entity_poly.pdbx_seq_one_letter_code
_entity_poly.pdbx_strand_id
1 'polypeptide(L)'
;MTEPQQAPEPRRAPLQAPAAPARTDVLVVGAGPAGSAAAAWAARAGLDVVLADRSVFPRDKACGDGLTPRAVAELHRLGLGEWLLGRAANWGLRAAGFGQELYLPWPGGSLPAYGSAVPRTELDATVREVAVAKGAVPVEQARAVDVERDGDRVTGVVFRRGSRTFTIGCHRLVVADGARSQLGRLLGREWHRDTAYGVAIRGYAKSSRSDDPWISSHLELRGEDDELLSGYGWVFPLADGEVNIGVGTLATARRPADVALRPLLDVYTEQRREEWGLVGDVRAPASALLPMGGAVSGVAGRNWGLVGDAAGCVNPLNGEGMTTASRPAA
;
A
#
# COMPACT_ATOMS: atom_id res chain seq x y z
N MET A 1 5.20 1.09 57.07
CA MET A 1 4.82 -0.05 56.19
C MET A 1 5.26 0.34 54.81
N THR A 2 6.40 -0.16 54.36
CA THR A 2 7.03 0.11 53.05
C THR A 2 6.54 -0.97 52.10
N GLU A 3 5.91 -0.57 50.98
CA GLU A 3 5.50 -1.46 49.89
C GLU A 3 6.72 -2.15 49.26
N PRO A 4 6.64 -3.43 48.93
CA PRO A 4 7.74 -4.13 48.27
C PRO A 4 7.82 -3.68 46.76
N GLN A 5 8.97 -3.14 46.38
CA GLN A 5 9.31 -2.89 44.96
C GLN A 5 9.32 -4.21 44.20
N GLN A 6 8.44 -4.33 43.21
CA GLN A 6 8.48 -5.43 42.24
C GLN A 6 9.76 -5.35 41.41
N ALA A 7 10.50 -6.44 41.38
CA ALA A 7 11.66 -6.59 40.50
C ALA A 7 11.27 -6.52 39.03
N PRO A 8 12.08 -5.89 38.13
CA PRO A 8 11.77 -5.82 36.73
C PRO A 8 11.78 -7.22 36.09
N GLU A 9 10.71 -7.54 35.34
CA GLU A 9 10.63 -8.78 34.57
C GLU A 9 11.84 -8.89 33.62
N PRO A 10 12.44 -10.08 33.48
CA PRO A 10 13.53 -10.29 32.53
C PRO A 10 13.05 -10.04 31.11
N ARG A 11 13.69 -9.11 30.42
CA ARG A 11 13.47 -8.88 28.99
C ARG A 11 13.66 -10.21 28.24
N ARG A 12 12.59 -10.78 27.71
CA ARG A 12 12.66 -11.95 26.81
C ARG A 12 13.64 -11.62 25.70
N ALA A 13 14.68 -12.44 25.54
CA ALA A 13 15.58 -12.36 24.39
C ALA A 13 14.75 -12.42 23.12
N PRO A 14 15.04 -11.60 22.09
CA PRO A 14 14.32 -11.67 20.83
C PRO A 14 14.46 -13.09 20.27
N LEU A 15 13.33 -13.74 20.01
CA LEU A 15 13.27 -15.03 19.33
C LEU A 15 14.11 -14.90 18.06
N GLN A 16 15.16 -15.71 17.94
CA GLN A 16 15.95 -15.74 16.71
C GLN A 16 15.01 -16.10 15.57
N ALA A 17 14.86 -15.17 14.62
CA ALA A 17 14.07 -15.43 13.43
C ALA A 17 14.61 -16.70 12.76
N PRO A 18 13.74 -17.62 12.31
CA PRO A 18 14.17 -18.85 11.68
C PRO A 18 15.11 -18.53 10.51
N ALA A 19 16.10 -19.42 10.30
CA ALA A 19 17.03 -19.26 9.18
C ALA A 19 16.24 -19.21 7.87
N ALA A 20 16.54 -18.22 7.02
CA ALA A 20 15.89 -18.12 5.71
C ALA A 20 16.22 -19.37 4.87
N PRO A 21 15.28 -19.91 4.08
CA PRO A 21 15.56 -20.98 3.14
C PRO A 21 16.68 -20.58 2.17
N ALA A 22 17.58 -21.50 1.86
CA ALA A 22 18.68 -21.22 0.91
C ALA A 22 18.18 -21.05 -0.53
N ARG A 23 17.06 -21.70 -0.90
CA ARG A 23 16.46 -21.68 -2.24
C ARG A 23 14.95 -21.88 -2.18
N THR A 24 14.24 -21.41 -3.23
CA THR A 24 12.79 -21.52 -3.39
C THR A 24 12.40 -21.53 -4.87
N ASP A 25 11.19 -21.99 -5.19
CA ASP A 25 10.66 -21.89 -6.56
C ASP A 25 10.34 -20.44 -6.91
N VAL A 26 9.62 -19.76 -6.01
CA VAL A 26 9.24 -18.36 -6.19
C VAL A 26 9.73 -17.53 -5.01
N LEU A 27 10.61 -16.57 -5.28
CA LEU A 27 11.02 -15.56 -4.31
C LEU A 27 10.19 -14.30 -4.57
N VAL A 28 9.45 -13.87 -3.57
CA VAL A 28 8.70 -12.60 -3.59
C VAL A 28 9.41 -11.60 -2.69
N VAL A 29 9.76 -10.44 -3.22
CA VAL A 29 10.44 -9.37 -2.48
C VAL A 29 9.51 -8.18 -2.31
N GLY A 30 9.08 -7.94 -1.07
CA GLY A 30 8.08 -6.97 -0.66
C GLY A 30 6.76 -7.64 -0.27
N ALA A 31 6.41 -7.60 1.03
CA ALA A 31 5.21 -8.21 1.58
C ALA A 31 4.05 -7.19 1.75
N GLY A 32 3.98 -6.18 0.89
CA GLY A 32 2.78 -5.37 0.71
C GLY A 32 1.67 -6.16 0.00
N PRO A 33 0.50 -5.55 -0.29
CA PRO A 33 -0.64 -6.27 -0.87
C PRO A 33 -0.29 -7.03 -2.15
N ALA A 34 0.47 -6.41 -3.06
CA ALA A 34 0.88 -7.03 -4.32
C ALA A 34 1.73 -8.28 -4.12
N GLY A 35 2.77 -8.18 -3.29
CA GLY A 35 3.66 -9.30 -3.04
C GLY A 35 3.00 -10.41 -2.22
N SER A 36 2.23 -10.04 -1.20
CA SER A 36 1.49 -11.02 -0.38
C SER A 36 0.44 -11.77 -1.20
N ALA A 37 -0.29 -11.07 -2.08
CA ALA A 37 -1.23 -11.72 -3.00
C ALA A 37 -0.51 -12.65 -3.98
N ALA A 38 0.60 -12.21 -4.59
CA ALA A 38 1.41 -13.05 -5.48
C ALA A 38 1.94 -14.30 -4.77
N ALA A 39 2.43 -14.14 -3.53
CA ALA A 39 2.89 -15.26 -2.71
C ALA A 39 1.76 -16.23 -2.35
N ALA A 40 0.57 -15.70 -2.00
CA ALA A 40 -0.60 -16.53 -1.69
C ALA A 40 -1.05 -17.36 -2.90
N TRP A 41 -1.08 -16.77 -4.09
CA TRP A 41 -1.44 -17.49 -5.32
C TRP A 41 -0.39 -18.51 -5.72
N ALA A 42 0.89 -18.21 -5.62
CA ALA A 42 1.98 -19.14 -5.92
C ALA A 42 1.97 -20.34 -4.95
N ALA A 43 1.83 -20.09 -3.64
CA ALA A 43 1.74 -21.14 -2.63
C ALA A 43 0.47 -22.01 -2.82
N ARG A 44 -0.67 -21.41 -3.17
CA ARG A 44 -1.89 -22.15 -3.50
C ARG A 44 -1.72 -23.06 -4.72
N ALA A 45 -0.84 -22.69 -5.65
CA ALA A 45 -0.48 -23.53 -6.81
C ALA A 45 0.52 -24.67 -6.46
N GLY A 46 0.90 -24.83 -5.19
CA GLY A 46 1.79 -25.88 -4.72
C GLY A 46 3.28 -25.59 -4.91
N LEU A 47 3.66 -24.32 -5.15
CA LEU A 47 5.05 -23.93 -5.29
C LEU A 47 5.67 -23.61 -3.92
N ASP A 48 6.96 -23.88 -3.77
CA ASP A 48 7.73 -23.38 -2.64
C ASP A 48 7.94 -21.87 -2.78
N VAL A 49 7.45 -21.09 -1.79
CA VAL A 49 7.45 -19.64 -1.84
C VAL A 49 8.17 -19.06 -0.63
N VAL A 50 9.08 -18.14 -0.87
CA VAL A 50 9.63 -17.24 0.16
C VAL A 50 9.09 -15.83 -0.06
N LEU A 51 8.51 -15.24 1.00
CA LEU A 51 8.00 -13.88 1.03
C LEU A 51 8.91 -13.02 1.92
N ALA A 52 9.83 -12.28 1.31
CA ALA A 52 10.81 -11.45 2.01
C ALA A 52 10.40 -9.98 2.07
N ASP A 53 10.54 -9.33 3.23
CA ASP A 53 10.32 -7.90 3.39
C ASP A 53 11.38 -7.27 4.32
N ARG A 54 11.68 -6.01 4.07
CA ARG A 54 12.60 -5.22 4.93
C ARG A 54 12.01 -4.84 6.28
N SER A 55 10.69 -4.87 6.40
CA SER A 55 9.93 -4.47 7.58
C SER A 55 9.56 -5.66 8.44
N VAL A 56 9.14 -5.37 9.67
CA VAL A 56 8.38 -6.26 10.54
C VAL A 56 6.91 -5.87 10.41
N PHE A 57 6.01 -6.83 10.40
CA PHE A 57 4.57 -6.61 10.33
C PHE A 57 3.90 -6.77 11.72
N PRO A 58 2.83 -6.00 12.00
CA PRO A 58 2.19 -5.01 11.13
C PRO A 58 3.04 -3.75 10.96
N ARG A 59 2.93 -3.10 9.79
CA ARG A 59 3.61 -1.84 9.50
C ARG A 59 2.70 -0.86 8.77
N ASP A 60 2.90 0.43 8.97
CA ASP A 60 2.19 1.45 8.23
C ASP A 60 2.78 1.71 6.84
N LYS A 61 1.96 2.22 5.92
CA LYS A 61 2.32 2.76 4.62
C LYS A 61 1.32 3.84 4.21
N ALA A 62 1.79 4.97 3.72
CA ALA A 62 0.93 6.02 3.20
C ALA A 62 -0.03 5.49 2.11
N CYS A 63 -1.33 5.64 2.35
CA CYS A 63 -2.43 5.18 1.49
C CYS A 63 -3.72 5.86 1.96
N GLY A 64 -4.69 6.07 1.07
CA GLY A 64 -6.05 6.46 1.45
C GLY A 64 -6.85 5.35 2.11
N ASP A 65 -6.31 4.12 2.16
CA ASP A 65 -6.94 2.93 2.77
C ASP A 65 -8.24 2.47 2.07
N GLY A 66 -8.75 3.23 1.10
CA GLY A 66 -9.97 2.92 0.37
C GLY A 66 -9.80 1.70 -0.55
N LEU A 67 -10.81 0.86 -0.56
CA LEU A 67 -10.92 -0.35 -1.38
C LEU A 67 -12.14 -0.22 -2.29
N THR A 68 -11.88 -0.14 -3.60
CA THR A 68 -12.94 -0.17 -4.60
C THR A 68 -13.62 -1.55 -4.67
N PRO A 69 -14.82 -1.69 -5.25
CA PRO A 69 -15.46 -2.99 -5.47
C PRO A 69 -14.57 -4.03 -6.14
N ARG A 70 -13.68 -3.59 -7.01
CA ARG A 70 -12.72 -4.49 -7.67
C ARG A 70 -11.67 -5.00 -6.69
N ALA A 71 -11.13 -4.14 -5.82
CA ALA A 71 -10.20 -4.55 -4.78
C ALA A 71 -10.88 -5.50 -3.77
N VAL A 72 -12.12 -5.21 -3.39
CA VAL A 72 -12.96 -6.09 -2.56
C VAL A 72 -13.13 -7.47 -3.21
N ALA A 73 -13.43 -7.53 -4.52
CA ALA A 73 -13.57 -8.79 -5.23
C ALA A 73 -12.27 -9.63 -5.21
N GLU A 74 -11.11 -9.00 -5.34
CA GLU A 74 -9.83 -9.71 -5.26
C GLU A 74 -9.55 -10.22 -3.84
N LEU A 75 -9.90 -9.47 -2.80
CA LEU A 75 -9.80 -9.94 -1.42
C LEU A 75 -10.76 -11.12 -1.14
N HIS A 76 -11.98 -11.12 -1.70
CA HIS A 76 -12.87 -12.28 -1.65
C HIS A 76 -12.23 -13.52 -2.28
N ARG A 77 -11.56 -13.38 -3.44
CA ARG A 77 -10.84 -14.48 -4.10
C ARG A 77 -9.68 -15.03 -3.26
N LEU A 78 -9.05 -14.17 -2.45
CA LEU A 78 -8.04 -14.58 -1.48
C LEU A 78 -8.62 -15.25 -0.23
N GLY A 79 -9.96 -15.26 -0.07
CA GLY A 79 -10.64 -15.85 1.08
C GLY A 79 -10.91 -14.87 2.23
N LEU A 80 -10.79 -13.56 1.98
CA LEU A 80 -10.96 -12.51 2.99
C LEU A 80 -12.36 -11.87 2.99
N GLY A 81 -13.36 -12.51 2.35
CA GLY A 81 -14.72 -11.95 2.26
C GLY A 81 -15.37 -11.73 3.63
N GLU A 82 -15.37 -12.77 4.49
CA GLU A 82 -15.95 -12.66 5.83
C GLU A 82 -15.20 -11.67 6.73
N TRP A 83 -13.86 -11.64 6.60
CA TRP A 83 -13.05 -10.67 7.33
C TRP A 83 -13.42 -9.22 6.98
N LEU A 84 -13.75 -8.93 5.71
CA LEU A 84 -14.18 -7.60 5.25
C LEU A 84 -15.54 -7.17 5.82
N LEU A 85 -16.45 -8.10 6.15
CA LEU A 85 -17.76 -7.78 6.72
C LEU A 85 -17.68 -7.06 8.08
N GLY A 86 -16.57 -7.21 8.80
CA GLY A 86 -16.32 -6.51 10.05
C GLY A 86 -15.63 -5.15 9.90
N ARG A 87 -15.53 -4.61 8.67
CA ARG A 87 -14.81 -3.36 8.35
C ARG A 87 -15.74 -2.30 7.80
N ALA A 88 -15.25 -1.05 7.70
CA ALA A 88 -16.01 0.03 7.09
C ALA A 88 -16.46 -0.36 5.68
N ALA A 89 -17.75 -0.35 5.42
CA ALA A 89 -18.31 -0.52 4.09
C ALA A 89 -18.72 0.83 3.53
N ASN A 90 -18.51 1.03 2.23
CA ASN A 90 -19.00 2.21 1.53
C ASN A 90 -19.79 1.81 0.28
N TRP A 91 -20.82 2.59 -0.04
CA TRP A 91 -21.75 2.31 -1.12
C TRP A 91 -21.44 3.06 -2.40
N GLY A 92 -20.45 3.95 -2.36
CA GLY A 92 -20.07 4.72 -3.53
C GLY A 92 -19.08 5.83 -3.22
N LEU A 93 -18.86 6.66 -4.22
CA LEU A 93 -18.03 7.84 -4.17
C LEU A 93 -18.89 9.09 -4.11
N ARG A 94 -18.64 9.96 -3.13
CA ARG A 94 -19.08 11.36 -3.15
C ARG A 94 -17.97 12.19 -3.79
N ALA A 95 -18.26 12.81 -4.93
CA ALA A 95 -17.37 13.74 -5.60
C ALA A 95 -17.89 15.17 -5.35
N ALA A 96 -17.10 16.02 -4.73
CA ALA A 96 -17.47 17.40 -4.39
C ALA A 96 -16.45 18.39 -4.96
N GLY A 97 -16.91 19.56 -5.38
CA GLY A 97 -16.09 20.66 -5.88
C GLY A 97 -16.88 21.64 -6.73
N PHE A 98 -16.38 22.85 -6.84
CA PHE A 98 -16.96 23.93 -7.66
C PHE A 98 -18.45 24.17 -7.36
N GLY A 99 -18.82 24.08 -6.08
CA GLY A 99 -20.19 24.25 -5.61
C GLY A 99 -21.15 23.12 -5.98
N GLN A 100 -20.66 21.97 -6.44
CA GLN A 100 -21.44 20.81 -6.83
C GLN A 100 -21.06 19.58 -6.01
N GLU A 101 -22.05 18.70 -5.82
CA GLU A 101 -21.86 17.37 -5.22
C GLU A 101 -22.53 16.31 -6.06
N LEU A 102 -21.83 15.22 -6.29
CA LEU A 102 -22.31 14.05 -7.00
C LEU A 102 -22.12 12.81 -6.13
N TYR A 103 -23.19 12.06 -5.96
CA TYR A 103 -23.18 10.75 -5.31
C TYR A 103 -23.19 9.66 -6.38
N LEU A 104 -22.13 8.90 -6.45
CA LEU A 104 -21.89 7.89 -7.48
C LEU A 104 -21.89 6.50 -6.81
N PRO A 105 -23.06 5.83 -6.74
CA PRO A 105 -23.14 4.50 -6.14
C PRO A 105 -22.32 3.50 -6.96
N TRP A 106 -21.75 2.51 -6.28
CA TRP A 106 -21.06 1.43 -6.98
C TRP A 106 -22.05 0.64 -7.83
N PRO A 107 -21.75 0.42 -9.12
CA PRO A 107 -22.73 -0.11 -10.07
C PRO A 107 -23.10 -1.59 -9.83
N GLY A 108 -22.32 -2.33 -9.04
CA GLY A 108 -22.54 -3.77 -8.86
C GLY A 108 -22.27 -4.58 -10.12
N GLY A 109 -23.15 -5.49 -10.47
CA GLY A 109 -23.02 -6.40 -11.62
C GLY A 109 -22.08 -7.58 -11.31
N SER A 110 -21.00 -7.72 -12.03
CA SER A 110 -19.98 -8.77 -11.79
C SER A 110 -19.05 -8.49 -10.61
N LEU A 111 -19.11 -7.29 -10.05
CA LEU A 111 -18.34 -6.86 -8.88
C LEU A 111 -19.30 -6.65 -7.70
N PRO A 112 -18.80 -6.70 -6.45
CA PRO A 112 -19.59 -6.28 -5.29
C PRO A 112 -20.17 -4.88 -5.48
N ALA A 113 -21.39 -4.64 -4.97
CA ALA A 113 -21.99 -3.32 -5.00
C ALA A 113 -21.55 -2.45 -3.80
N TYR A 114 -20.40 -2.73 -3.24
CA TYR A 114 -19.81 -2.00 -2.13
C TYR A 114 -18.28 -1.96 -2.23
N GLY A 115 -17.71 -0.94 -1.65
CA GLY A 115 -16.29 -0.80 -1.36
C GLY A 115 -16.04 -0.96 0.14
N SER A 116 -14.80 -0.75 0.56
CA SER A 116 -14.41 -0.78 1.97
C SER A 116 -13.33 0.28 2.25
N ALA A 117 -13.00 0.48 3.50
CA ALA A 117 -11.80 1.21 3.91
C ALA A 117 -11.13 0.49 5.07
N VAL A 118 -9.84 0.20 4.94
CA VAL A 118 -9.08 -0.58 5.92
C VAL A 118 -7.68 -0.01 6.07
N PRO A 119 -7.25 0.36 7.30
CA PRO A 119 -5.89 0.83 7.53
C PRO A 119 -4.83 -0.16 7.05
N ARG A 120 -3.77 0.36 6.42
CA ARG A 120 -2.69 -0.46 5.83
C ARG A 120 -1.95 -1.32 6.86
N THR A 121 -1.92 -0.90 8.11
CA THR A 121 -1.38 -1.73 9.21
C THR A 121 -2.12 -3.05 9.34
N GLU A 122 -3.43 -3.03 9.18
CA GLU A 122 -4.28 -4.20 9.28
C GLU A 122 -4.35 -4.96 7.95
N LEU A 123 -4.67 -4.29 6.85
CA LEU A 123 -4.82 -4.91 5.54
C LEU A 123 -3.57 -5.67 5.09
N ASP A 124 -2.39 -5.02 5.18
CA ASP A 124 -1.13 -5.62 4.72
C ASP A 124 -0.77 -6.85 5.57
N ALA A 125 -0.96 -6.77 6.89
CA ALA A 125 -0.72 -7.90 7.78
C ALA A 125 -1.65 -9.08 7.46
N THR A 126 -2.94 -8.82 7.27
CA THR A 126 -3.95 -9.85 6.99
C THR A 126 -3.69 -10.54 5.64
N VAL A 127 -3.41 -9.79 4.57
CA VAL A 127 -3.11 -10.40 3.25
C VAL A 127 -1.81 -11.21 3.32
N ARG A 128 -0.82 -10.76 4.10
CA ARG A 128 0.41 -11.51 4.35
C ARG A 128 0.13 -12.81 5.12
N GLU A 129 -0.71 -12.78 6.13
CA GLU A 129 -1.13 -13.97 6.89
C GLU A 129 -1.80 -15.00 5.99
N VAL A 130 -2.61 -14.58 5.02
CA VAL A 130 -3.17 -15.48 4.00
C VAL A 130 -2.05 -16.19 3.23
N ALA A 131 -1.02 -15.47 2.78
CA ALA A 131 0.11 -16.07 2.08
C ALA A 131 0.83 -17.11 2.96
N VAL A 132 1.10 -16.78 4.22
CA VAL A 132 1.73 -17.69 5.18
C VAL A 132 0.86 -18.92 5.45
N ALA A 133 -0.44 -18.75 5.65
CA ALA A 133 -1.39 -19.86 5.84
C ALA A 133 -1.48 -20.77 4.63
N LYS A 134 -1.13 -20.29 3.42
CA LYS A 134 -1.04 -21.10 2.20
C LYS A 134 0.33 -21.77 2.00
N GLY A 135 1.29 -21.54 2.90
CA GLY A 135 2.61 -22.19 2.87
C GLY A 135 3.77 -21.27 2.47
N ALA A 136 3.55 -19.97 2.22
CA ALA A 136 4.67 -19.07 1.98
C ALA A 136 5.50 -18.87 3.26
N VAL A 137 6.82 -18.96 3.15
CA VAL A 137 7.76 -18.78 4.25
C VAL A 137 8.09 -17.29 4.39
N PRO A 138 7.70 -16.62 5.48
CA PRO A 138 7.99 -15.20 5.67
C PRO A 138 9.43 -14.97 6.12
N VAL A 139 10.11 -13.98 5.52
CA VAL A 139 11.45 -13.54 5.90
C VAL A 139 11.45 -12.03 6.12
N GLU A 140 11.31 -11.61 7.36
CA GLU A 140 11.28 -10.21 7.76
C GLU A 140 12.66 -9.61 8.00
N GLN A 141 12.72 -8.26 8.08
CA GLN A 141 13.95 -7.48 8.26
C GLN A 141 15.00 -7.77 7.16
N ALA A 142 14.56 -8.24 6.00
CA ALA A 142 15.39 -8.65 4.88
C ALA A 142 15.32 -7.59 3.77
N ARG A 143 16.29 -6.69 3.75
CA ARG A 143 16.41 -5.69 2.69
C ARG A 143 17.15 -6.30 1.50
N ALA A 144 16.50 -6.43 0.36
CA ALA A 144 17.16 -6.79 -0.89
C ALA A 144 18.16 -5.68 -1.28
N VAL A 145 19.41 -6.06 -1.55
CA VAL A 145 20.52 -5.14 -1.83
C VAL A 145 21.20 -5.42 -3.16
N ASP A 146 21.12 -6.65 -3.66
CA ASP A 146 21.73 -7.06 -4.93
C ASP A 146 21.04 -8.29 -5.50
N VAL A 147 21.38 -8.67 -6.74
CA VAL A 147 20.90 -9.87 -7.44
C VAL A 147 22.05 -10.70 -7.97
N GLU A 148 21.97 -12.02 -7.80
CA GLU A 148 22.84 -12.96 -8.46
C GLU A 148 22.25 -13.36 -9.82
N ARG A 149 23.09 -13.47 -10.85
CA ARG A 149 22.67 -13.74 -12.23
C ARG A 149 23.56 -14.79 -12.90
N ASP A 150 22.94 -15.52 -13.82
CA ASP A 150 23.62 -16.32 -14.83
C ASP A 150 23.06 -15.85 -16.20
N GLY A 151 23.87 -15.05 -16.91
CA GLY A 151 23.43 -14.32 -18.10
C GLY A 151 22.26 -13.38 -17.80
N ASP A 152 21.15 -13.57 -18.50
CA ASP A 152 19.90 -12.81 -18.35
C ASP A 152 18.96 -13.35 -17.26
N ARG A 153 19.34 -14.49 -16.66
CA ARG A 153 18.56 -15.17 -15.62
C ARG A 153 18.96 -14.73 -14.22
N VAL A 154 18.02 -14.33 -13.39
CA VAL A 154 18.25 -14.13 -11.96
C VAL A 154 18.29 -15.51 -11.27
N THR A 155 19.37 -15.79 -10.54
CA THR A 155 19.57 -17.05 -9.81
C THR A 155 19.31 -16.90 -8.31
N GLY A 156 19.39 -15.66 -7.78
CA GLY A 156 19.15 -15.36 -6.38
C GLY A 156 19.10 -13.87 -6.11
N VAL A 157 18.70 -13.51 -4.90
CA VAL A 157 18.69 -12.15 -4.37
C VAL A 157 19.52 -12.11 -3.10
N VAL A 158 20.40 -11.12 -3.01
CA VAL A 158 21.22 -10.84 -1.82
C VAL A 158 20.44 -9.93 -0.89
N PHE A 159 20.28 -10.35 0.34
CA PHE A 159 19.62 -9.61 1.39
C PHE A 159 20.59 -9.15 2.46
N ARG A 160 20.25 -8.03 3.11
CA ARG A 160 20.92 -7.54 4.32
C ARG A 160 19.93 -7.51 5.48
N ARG A 161 20.35 -8.09 6.61
CA ARG A 161 19.66 -8.04 7.90
C ARG A 161 20.63 -7.55 8.97
N GLY A 162 20.47 -6.30 9.41
CA GLY A 162 21.48 -5.63 10.24
C GLY A 162 22.82 -5.55 9.53
N SER A 163 23.87 -6.10 10.14
CA SER A 163 25.24 -6.19 9.57
C SER A 163 25.49 -7.44 8.73
N ARG A 164 24.56 -8.41 8.69
CA ARG A 164 24.72 -9.67 7.98
C ARG A 164 24.10 -9.62 6.60
N THR A 165 24.77 -10.25 5.63
CA THR A 165 24.23 -10.52 4.30
C THR A 165 23.99 -12.02 4.12
N PHE A 166 22.98 -12.37 3.33
CA PHE A 166 22.65 -13.75 2.95
C PHE A 166 21.95 -13.73 1.60
N THR A 167 22.04 -14.83 0.86
CA THR A 167 21.38 -15.00 -0.43
C THR A 167 20.25 -16.01 -0.33
N ILE A 168 19.15 -15.73 -1.04
CA ILE A 168 18.09 -16.71 -1.29
C ILE A 168 18.05 -16.96 -2.80
N GLY A 169 18.36 -18.18 -3.20
CA GLY A 169 18.27 -18.62 -4.59
C GLY A 169 16.81 -18.81 -5.03
N CYS A 170 16.52 -18.58 -6.33
CA CYS A 170 15.16 -18.75 -6.82
C CYS A 170 15.09 -19.21 -8.28
N HIS A 171 13.97 -19.87 -8.63
CA HIS A 171 13.64 -20.17 -10.02
C HIS A 171 12.90 -19.02 -10.70
N ARG A 172 12.03 -18.33 -9.97
CA ARG A 172 11.26 -17.15 -10.38
C ARG A 172 11.38 -16.06 -9.31
N LEU A 173 11.44 -14.81 -9.72
CA LEU A 173 11.48 -13.65 -8.83
C LEU A 173 10.30 -12.72 -9.11
N VAL A 174 9.53 -12.41 -8.06
CA VAL A 174 8.50 -11.37 -8.06
C VAL A 174 8.99 -10.19 -7.23
N VAL A 175 9.07 -9.03 -7.85
CA VAL A 175 9.53 -7.79 -7.22
C VAL A 175 8.33 -6.91 -6.89
N ALA A 176 8.03 -6.75 -5.60
CA ALA A 176 6.92 -5.99 -5.05
C ALA A 176 7.38 -4.96 -4.01
N ASP A 177 8.59 -4.42 -4.16
CA ASP A 177 9.28 -3.57 -3.18
C ASP A 177 8.84 -2.09 -3.21
N GLY A 178 7.71 -1.81 -3.90
CA GLY A 178 6.99 -0.54 -3.87
C GLY A 178 7.53 0.51 -4.82
N ALA A 179 7.01 1.73 -4.74
CA ALA A 179 7.21 2.81 -5.71
C ALA A 179 8.69 3.12 -6.02
N ARG A 180 9.54 3.11 -5.00
CA ARG A 180 10.98 3.39 -5.18
C ARG A 180 11.76 2.21 -5.77
N SER A 181 11.23 1.02 -5.70
CA SER A 181 11.75 -0.25 -6.22
C SER A 181 13.26 -0.30 -6.43
N GLN A 182 14.00 -0.48 -5.33
CA GLN A 182 15.46 -0.55 -5.40
C GLN A 182 15.90 -1.79 -6.20
N LEU A 183 15.23 -2.92 -5.97
CA LEU A 183 15.52 -4.16 -6.69
C LEU A 183 15.15 -4.04 -8.17
N GLY A 184 14.01 -3.41 -8.48
CA GLY A 184 13.62 -3.15 -9.88
C GLY A 184 14.66 -2.34 -10.63
N ARG A 185 15.27 -1.32 -10.01
CA ARG A 185 16.35 -0.55 -10.64
C ARG A 185 17.60 -1.39 -10.93
N LEU A 186 17.97 -2.30 -10.04
CA LEU A 186 19.06 -3.27 -10.29
C LEU A 186 18.74 -4.21 -11.46
N LEU A 187 17.45 -4.45 -11.73
CA LEU A 187 16.97 -5.28 -12.82
C LEU A 187 16.77 -4.53 -14.15
N GLY A 188 16.96 -3.21 -14.16
CA GLY A 188 16.81 -2.40 -15.36
C GLY A 188 15.47 -1.67 -15.46
N ARG A 189 14.71 -1.58 -14.34
CA ARG A 189 13.54 -0.72 -14.28
C ARG A 189 13.92 0.74 -14.49
N GLU A 190 13.22 1.39 -15.40
CA GLU A 190 13.37 2.81 -15.69
C GLU A 190 12.11 3.58 -15.31
N TRP A 191 12.29 4.76 -14.73
CA TRP A 191 11.21 5.70 -14.46
C TRP A 191 11.24 6.82 -15.49
N HIS A 192 10.13 6.96 -16.24
CA HIS A 192 9.97 8.01 -17.24
C HIS A 192 9.61 9.34 -16.57
N ARG A 193 10.56 10.25 -16.49
CA ARG A 193 10.42 11.53 -15.77
C ARG A 193 9.54 12.55 -16.48
N ASP A 194 9.26 12.35 -17.75
CA ASP A 194 8.39 13.17 -18.59
C ASP A 194 6.90 12.80 -18.48
N THR A 195 6.60 11.68 -17.83
CA THR A 195 5.23 11.23 -17.54
C THR A 195 4.71 11.79 -16.22
N ALA A 196 3.39 11.72 -16.03
CA ALA A 196 2.76 12.13 -14.79
C ALA A 196 3.07 11.14 -13.64
N TYR A 197 3.28 11.72 -12.46
CA TYR A 197 3.34 10.98 -11.20
C TYR A 197 2.54 11.74 -10.13
N GLY A 198 2.06 11.05 -9.13
CA GLY A 198 1.39 11.66 -7.99
C GLY A 198 2.32 11.77 -6.79
N VAL A 199 2.12 12.81 -6.00
CA VAL A 199 2.63 12.91 -4.63
C VAL A 199 1.44 13.13 -3.71
N ALA A 200 1.42 12.43 -2.59
CA ALA A 200 0.30 12.48 -1.67
C ALA A 200 0.77 12.43 -0.23
N ILE A 201 -0.03 13.00 0.66
CA ILE A 201 0.12 12.87 2.10
C ILE A 201 -1.25 12.53 2.69
N ARG A 202 -1.26 11.71 3.73
CA ARG A 202 -2.46 11.41 4.50
C ARG A 202 -2.16 11.29 5.99
N GLY A 203 -3.18 11.41 6.78
CA GLY A 203 -3.19 11.04 8.19
C GLY A 203 -4.56 10.54 8.61
N TYR A 204 -4.74 10.36 9.90
CA TYR A 204 -5.99 9.95 10.50
C TYR A 204 -6.50 11.04 11.43
N ALA A 205 -7.80 11.27 11.43
CA ALA A 205 -8.45 12.22 12.32
C ALA A 205 -9.70 11.62 12.94
N LYS A 206 -10.00 11.98 14.18
CA LYS A 206 -11.28 11.64 14.80
C LYS A 206 -12.40 12.42 14.10
N SER A 207 -13.51 11.74 13.84
CA SER A 207 -14.65 12.31 13.12
C SER A 207 -15.96 11.78 13.66
N SER A 208 -16.94 12.68 13.83
CA SER A 208 -18.32 12.30 14.15
C SER A 208 -19.03 11.64 12.96
N ARG A 209 -18.41 11.62 11.77
CA ARG A 209 -18.90 10.99 10.53
C ARG A 209 -18.03 9.83 10.08
N SER A 210 -17.40 9.13 11.02
CA SER A 210 -16.54 7.97 10.73
C SER A 210 -17.30 6.78 10.16
N ASP A 211 -18.61 6.75 10.24
CA ASP A 211 -19.54 5.73 9.72
C ASP A 211 -20.28 6.19 8.46
N ASP A 212 -19.91 7.33 7.88
CA ASP A 212 -20.51 7.82 6.63
C ASP A 212 -20.36 6.75 5.53
N PRO A 213 -21.44 6.40 4.82
CA PRO A 213 -21.42 5.33 3.83
C PRO A 213 -20.76 5.71 2.49
N TRP A 214 -20.20 6.90 2.36
CA TRP A 214 -19.58 7.39 1.15
C TRP A 214 -18.11 7.73 1.38
N ILE A 215 -17.23 7.21 0.55
CA ILE A 215 -15.88 7.77 0.45
C ILE A 215 -15.96 9.10 -0.30
N SER A 216 -15.31 10.14 0.22
CA SER A 216 -15.40 11.49 -0.37
C SER A 216 -14.11 11.90 -1.03
N SER A 217 -14.22 12.42 -2.25
CA SER A 217 -13.16 13.09 -2.99
C SER A 217 -13.55 14.52 -3.30
N HIS A 218 -12.68 15.45 -2.88
CA HIS A 218 -12.87 16.89 -3.10
C HIS A 218 -11.98 17.31 -4.26
N LEU A 219 -12.60 17.54 -5.42
CA LEU A 219 -11.92 17.78 -6.70
C LEU A 219 -11.41 19.21 -6.87
N GLU A 220 -11.87 20.10 -6.00
CA GLU A 220 -11.39 21.48 -5.90
C GLU A 220 -10.41 21.58 -4.73
N LEU A 221 -9.14 21.25 -5.00
CA LEU A 221 -8.08 21.38 -4.02
C LEU A 221 -7.46 22.76 -4.10
N ARG A 222 -7.50 23.50 -3.00
CA ARG A 222 -6.92 24.83 -2.90
C ARG A 222 -5.77 24.86 -1.91
N GLY A 223 -4.73 25.61 -2.26
CA GLY A 223 -3.59 25.85 -1.41
C GLY A 223 -3.81 26.94 -0.37
N GLU A 224 -2.73 27.38 0.27
CA GLU A 224 -2.77 28.37 1.36
C GLU A 224 -3.22 29.75 0.86
N ASP A 225 -2.82 30.14 -0.35
CA ASP A 225 -3.20 31.39 -1.01
C ASP A 225 -4.48 31.28 -1.85
N ASP A 226 -5.32 30.27 -1.58
CA ASP A 226 -6.56 29.97 -2.31
C ASP A 226 -6.36 29.62 -3.79
N GLU A 227 -5.13 29.33 -4.22
CA GLU A 227 -4.81 28.91 -5.58
C GLU A 227 -5.32 27.48 -5.85
N LEU A 228 -5.86 27.26 -7.06
CA LEU A 228 -6.34 25.95 -7.49
C LEU A 228 -5.17 25.04 -7.85
N LEU A 229 -5.08 23.88 -7.19
CA LEU A 229 -4.02 22.89 -7.41
C LEU A 229 -4.48 21.72 -8.30
N SER A 230 -3.55 21.17 -9.08
CA SER A 230 -3.79 19.96 -9.88
C SER A 230 -3.80 18.72 -8.98
N GLY A 231 -4.95 18.38 -8.42
CA GLY A 231 -5.07 17.27 -7.49
C GLY A 231 -6.44 17.18 -6.87
N TYR A 232 -6.54 16.41 -5.80
CA TYR A 232 -7.76 16.32 -5.01
C TYR A 232 -7.44 15.99 -3.55
N GLY A 233 -8.37 16.35 -2.66
CA GLY A 233 -8.39 15.89 -1.28
C GLY A 233 -9.37 14.74 -1.10
N TRP A 234 -9.21 13.96 -0.06
CA TRP A 234 -10.14 12.88 0.27
C TRP A 234 -10.40 12.77 1.77
N VAL A 235 -11.57 12.25 2.10
CA VAL A 235 -11.93 11.79 3.45
C VAL A 235 -12.61 10.44 3.31
N PHE A 236 -12.03 9.39 3.88
CA PHE A 236 -12.53 8.03 3.82
C PHE A 236 -12.84 7.53 5.23
N PRO A 237 -14.12 7.31 5.55
CA PRO A 237 -14.58 6.77 6.83
C PRO A 237 -14.01 5.38 7.12
N LEU A 238 -13.64 5.12 8.38
CA LEU A 238 -13.06 3.85 8.84
C LEU A 238 -14.00 3.07 9.79
N ALA A 239 -15.15 3.65 10.13
CA ALA A 239 -16.17 3.08 11.03
C ALA A 239 -15.69 2.75 12.46
N ASP A 240 -14.57 3.34 12.88
CA ASP A 240 -13.96 3.14 14.21
C ASP A 240 -13.80 4.45 15.02
N GLY A 241 -14.55 5.49 14.64
CA GLY A 241 -14.42 6.84 15.19
C GLY A 241 -13.41 7.72 14.46
N GLU A 242 -12.74 7.19 13.43
CA GLU A 242 -11.72 7.89 12.67
C GLU A 242 -12.03 7.91 11.15
N VAL A 243 -11.37 8.84 10.47
CA VAL A 243 -11.32 8.91 9.02
C VAL A 243 -9.87 8.96 8.55
N ASN A 244 -9.58 8.38 7.39
CA ASN A 244 -8.36 8.67 6.65
C ASN A 244 -8.59 9.94 5.86
N ILE A 245 -7.80 10.98 6.13
CA ILE A 245 -7.87 12.26 5.44
C ILE A 245 -6.54 12.54 4.75
N GLY A 246 -6.60 13.02 3.50
CA GLY A 246 -5.39 13.29 2.77
C GLY A 246 -5.58 14.15 1.53
N VAL A 247 -4.47 14.52 0.95
CA VAL A 247 -4.38 15.31 -0.27
C VAL A 247 -3.33 14.72 -1.20
N GLY A 248 -3.60 14.78 -2.51
CA GLY A 248 -2.66 14.36 -3.53
C GLY A 248 -2.64 15.32 -4.69
N THR A 249 -1.45 15.56 -5.25
CA THR A 249 -1.26 16.39 -6.43
C THR A 249 -0.57 15.61 -7.53
N LEU A 250 -0.89 15.97 -8.77
CA LEU A 250 -0.21 15.44 -9.96
C LEU A 250 0.95 16.34 -10.35
N ALA A 251 2.04 15.74 -10.73
CA ALA A 251 3.25 16.41 -11.17
C ALA A 251 3.85 15.73 -12.40
N THR A 252 4.67 16.48 -13.12
CA THR A 252 5.57 15.97 -14.16
C THR A 252 6.95 16.59 -13.97
N ALA A 253 7.98 16.10 -14.65
CA ALA A 253 9.30 16.74 -14.60
C ALA A 253 9.29 18.21 -15.10
N ARG A 254 8.34 18.56 -16.00
CA ARG A 254 8.17 19.93 -16.52
C ARG A 254 7.31 20.80 -15.60
N ARG A 255 6.48 20.19 -14.76
CA ARG A 255 5.63 20.82 -13.76
C ARG A 255 5.74 20.02 -12.48
N PRO A 256 6.85 20.14 -11.74
CA PRO A 256 7.03 19.46 -10.48
C PRO A 256 5.93 19.88 -9.50
N ALA A 257 5.58 19.02 -8.57
CA ALA A 257 4.73 19.39 -7.46
C ALA A 257 5.55 20.32 -6.53
N ASP A 258 5.43 21.60 -6.76
CA ASP A 258 6.03 22.64 -5.89
C ASP A 258 5.04 22.95 -4.77
N VAL A 259 4.74 21.95 -3.98
CA VAL A 259 3.77 22.04 -2.89
C VAL A 259 4.34 21.38 -1.64
N ALA A 260 4.36 22.13 -0.55
CA ALA A 260 4.66 21.59 0.77
C ALA A 260 3.47 20.74 1.26
N LEU A 261 3.58 19.43 1.13
CA LEU A 261 2.46 18.50 1.38
C LEU A 261 1.90 18.59 2.81
N ARG A 262 2.74 18.84 3.81
CA ARG A 262 2.25 18.90 5.20
C ARG A 262 1.39 20.15 5.44
N PRO A 263 1.81 21.39 5.11
CA PRO A 263 0.94 22.56 5.16
C PRO A 263 -0.35 22.39 4.36
N LEU A 264 -0.27 21.81 3.16
CA LEU A 264 -1.45 21.56 2.34
C LEU A 264 -2.45 20.62 3.03
N LEU A 265 -1.97 19.56 3.72
CA LEU A 265 -2.84 18.69 4.51
C LEU A 265 -3.48 19.46 5.67
N ASP A 266 -2.74 20.30 6.34
CA ASP A 266 -3.24 21.08 7.48
C ASP A 266 -4.32 22.09 7.01
N VAL A 267 -4.11 22.81 5.91
CA VAL A 267 -5.10 23.70 5.27
C VAL A 267 -6.36 22.91 4.87
N TYR A 268 -6.19 21.80 4.16
CA TYR A 268 -7.30 20.97 3.73
C TYR A 268 -8.10 20.39 4.92
N THR A 269 -7.41 19.97 5.97
CA THR A 269 -8.06 19.46 7.18
C THR A 269 -8.91 20.55 7.84
N GLU A 270 -8.41 21.76 7.92
CA GLU A 270 -9.17 22.89 8.49
C GLU A 270 -10.40 23.23 7.66
N GLN A 271 -10.28 23.26 6.32
CA GLN A 271 -11.41 23.46 5.41
C GLN A 271 -12.50 22.39 5.54
N ARG A 272 -12.15 21.17 5.95
CA ARG A 272 -13.10 20.04 6.10
C ARG A 272 -13.55 19.81 7.55
N ARG A 273 -13.02 20.58 8.51
CA ARG A 273 -13.22 20.38 9.95
C ARG A 273 -14.69 20.36 10.35
N GLU A 274 -15.44 21.37 9.96
CA GLU A 274 -16.86 21.50 10.30
C GLU A 274 -17.70 20.44 9.58
N GLU A 275 -17.50 20.29 8.27
CA GLU A 275 -18.25 19.34 7.43
C GLU A 275 -18.14 17.91 7.93
N TRP A 276 -16.94 17.51 8.38
CA TRP A 276 -16.66 16.14 8.81
C TRP A 276 -16.65 15.97 10.33
N GLY A 277 -16.95 17.03 11.09
CA GLY A 277 -16.90 17.01 12.56
C GLY A 277 -15.53 16.51 13.07
N LEU A 278 -14.45 17.04 12.48
CA LEU A 278 -13.09 16.61 12.84
C LEU A 278 -12.69 17.17 14.19
N VAL A 279 -12.12 16.33 15.06
CA VAL A 279 -11.68 16.69 16.41
C VAL A 279 -10.19 16.41 16.58
N GLY A 280 -9.48 17.40 17.13
CA GLY A 280 -8.04 17.31 17.39
C GLY A 280 -7.20 17.41 16.13
N ASP A 281 -5.93 16.99 16.26
CA ASP A 281 -4.93 17.06 15.20
C ASP A 281 -4.92 15.79 14.35
N VAL A 282 -4.43 15.91 13.11
CA VAL A 282 -4.17 14.76 12.23
C VAL A 282 -2.97 13.98 12.75
N ARG A 283 -3.22 12.72 13.12
CA ARG A 283 -2.20 11.80 13.60
C ARG A 283 -1.54 11.01 12.48
N ALA A 284 -0.34 10.51 12.71
CA ALA A 284 0.42 9.62 11.84
C ALA A 284 0.49 10.10 10.36
N PRO A 285 0.83 11.38 10.08
CA PRO A 285 0.95 11.85 8.71
C PRO A 285 2.07 11.10 7.99
N ALA A 286 1.75 10.63 6.78
CA ALA A 286 2.72 9.90 5.95
C ALA A 286 2.52 10.25 4.48
N SER A 287 3.64 10.49 3.78
CA SER A 287 3.64 10.83 2.36
C SER A 287 4.07 9.67 1.47
N ALA A 288 3.59 9.67 0.24
CA ALA A 288 3.93 8.67 -0.77
C ALA A 288 4.13 9.30 -2.14
N LEU A 289 4.99 8.65 -2.93
CA LEU A 289 5.09 8.82 -4.36
C LEU A 289 4.20 7.77 -5.03
N LEU A 290 3.39 8.21 -6.00
CA LEU A 290 2.43 7.38 -6.72
C LEU A 290 2.92 7.19 -8.16
N PRO A 291 3.47 6.02 -8.50
CA PRO A 291 3.91 5.71 -9.86
C PRO A 291 2.70 5.36 -10.73
N MET A 292 2.25 6.31 -11.52
CA MET A 292 1.11 6.15 -12.41
C MET A 292 1.39 5.14 -13.52
N GLY A 293 0.33 4.54 -14.05
CA GLY A 293 0.40 3.62 -15.17
C GLY A 293 1.09 4.24 -16.38
N GLY A 294 2.07 3.54 -16.95
CA GLY A 294 2.90 4.04 -18.05
C GLY A 294 4.14 4.83 -17.63
N ALA A 295 4.30 5.16 -16.34
CA ALA A 295 5.47 5.90 -15.85
C ALA A 295 6.75 5.04 -15.71
N VAL A 296 6.64 3.74 -15.93
CA VAL A 296 7.74 2.77 -15.69
C VAL A 296 7.85 1.80 -16.84
N SER A 297 9.09 1.51 -17.27
CA SER A 297 9.44 0.43 -18.20
C SER A 297 10.46 -0.54 -17.58
N GLY A 298 10.81 -1.59 -18.32
CA GLY A 298 11.71 -2.63 -17.80
C GLY A 298 11.07 -3.40 -16.63
N VAL A 299 9.78 -3.74 -16.77
CA VAL A 299 8.97 -4.33 -15.68
C VAL A 299 9.06 -5.86 -15.62
N ALA A 300 9.69 -6.50 -16.59
CA ALA A 300 9.85 -7.96 -16.63
C ALA A 300 11.11 -8.37 -17.37
N GLY A 301 11.61 -9.55 -17.05
CA GLY A 301 12.72 -10.22 -17.73
C GLY A 301 12.48 -11.73 -17.82
N ARG A 302 13.53 -12.49 -18.12
CA ARG A 302 13.41 -13.92 -18.42
C ARG A 302 12.69 -14.74 -17.34
N ASN A 303 12.98 -14.47 -16.06
CA ASN A 303 12.41 -15.21 -14.95
C ASN A 303 12.04 -14.31 -13.77
N TRP A 304 11.82 -13.03 -14.01
CA TRP A 304 11.42 -12.07 -13.01
C TRP A 304 10.37 -11.10 -13.56
N GLY A 305 9.57 -10.54 -12.67
CA GLY A 305 8.60 -9.49 -12.98
C GLY A 305 8.33 -8.59 -11.78
N LEU A 306 7.99 -7.33 -12.08
CA LEU A 306 7.55 -6.35 -11.10
C LEU A 306 6.04 -6.35 -10.97
N VAL A 307 5.53 -6.08 -9.78
CA VAL A 307 4.09 -5.99 -9.49
C VAL A 307 3.77 -4.78 -8.60
N GLY A 308 2.52 -4.32 -8.64
CA GLY A 308 2.04 -3.19 -7.85
C GLY A 308 2.79 -1.89 -8.15
N ASP A 309 3.08 -1.09 -7.13
CA ASP A 309 3.78 0.19 -7.29
C ASP A 309 5.19 0.03 -7.90
N ALA A 310 5.84 -1.12 -7.73
CA ALA A 310 7.13 -1.38 -8.35
C ALA A 310 7.03 -1.41 -9.88
N ALA A 311 5.91 -1.87 -10.42
CA ALA A 311 5.60 -1.88 -11.84
C ALA A 311 4.90 -0.60 -12.33
N GLY A 312 4.67 0.39 -11.46
CA GLY A 312 3.94 1.61 -11.85
C GLY A 312 2.47 1.33 -12.18
N CYS A 313 1.79 0.51 -11.37
CA CYS A 313 0.43 0.07 -11.65
C CYS A 313 -0.67 0.96 -11.05
N VAL A 314 -0.33 2.15 -10.54
CA VAL A 314 -1.34 3.08 -10.02
C VAL A 314 -2.17 3.63 -11.17
N ASN A 315 -3.49 3.56 -11.03
CA ASN A 315 -4.42 4.09 -12.03
C ASN A 315 -4.30 5.64 -12.10
N PRO A 316 -3.98 6.21 -13.26
CA PRO A 316 -3.75 7.65 -13.38
C PRO A 316 -5.02 8.49 -13.20
N LEU A 317 -6.21 7.91 -13.32
CA LEU A 317 -7.47 8.63 -13.19
C LEU A 317 -7.88 8.84 -11.72
N ASN A 318 -7.75 7.81 -10.89
CA ASN A 318 -8.26 7.83 -9.52
C ASN A 318 -7.22 7.50 -8.44
N GLY A 319 -5.95 7.30 -8.80
CA GLY A 319 -4.89 6.98 -7.85
C GLY A 319 -4.99 5.58 -7.21
N GLU A 320 -5.89 4.72 -7.69
CA GLU A 320 -6.11 3.38 -7.15
C GLU A 320 -5.03 2.42 -7.63
N GLY A 321 -4.39 1.70 -6.72
CA GLY A 321 -3.34 0.71 -7.01
C GLY A 321 -3.61 -0.68 -6.43
N MET A 322 -4.62 -0.83 -5.55
CA MET A 322 -4.85 -2.05 -4.80
C MET A 322 -5.38 -3.19 -5.67
N THR A 323 -6.21 -2.90 -6.66
CA THR A 323 -6.79 -3.90 -7.57
C THR A 323 -5.73 -4.60 -8.40
N THR A 324 -4.83 -3.83 -9.01
CA THR A 324 -3.74 -4.37 -9.85
C THR A 324 -2.72 -5.12 -9.02
N ALA A 325 -2.60 -4.76 -7.74
CA ALA A 325 -1.71 -5.41 -6.80
C ALA A 325 -2.15 -6.84 -6.43
N SER A 326 -3.45 -7.11 -6.41
CA SER A 326 -4.02 -8.36 -5.87
C SER A 326 -4.43 -9.37 -6.95
N ARG A 327 -4.42 -8.98 -8.23
CA ARG A 327 -4.86 -9.84 -9.33
C ARG A 327 -3.76 -10.79 -9.76
N PRO A 328 -4.04 -12.11 -9.92
CA PRO A 328 -3.09 -13.03 -10.52
C PRO A 328 -2.77 -12.59 -11.95
N ALA A 329 -1.50 -12.72 -12.35
CA ALA A 329 -1.13 -12.59 -13.76
C ALA A 329 -1.84 -13.70 -14.55
N ALA A 330 -2.49 -13.33 -15.64
CA ALA A 330 -3.16 -14.26 -16.53
C ALA A 330 -2.13 -15.09 -17.30
#